data_17c9546661e6fd261c05e5401d63b11b
#
_entry.id   17c9546661e6fd261c05e5401d63b11b
#
_cell.length_a   1.000
_cell.length_b   1.000
_cell.length_c   1.000
_cell.angle_alpha   90.00
_cell.angle_beta   90.00
_cell.angle_gamma   90.00
#
_symmetry.space_group_name_H-M   'P 1'
#
loop_
_entity.id
_entity.type
_entity.pdbx_description
1 polymer ?
#
loop_
_entity_poly.entity_id
_entity_poly.type
_entity_poly.pdbx_seq_one_letter_code
_entity_poly.pdbx_strand_id
1 'polypeptide(L)'
;VIKGEKYASNKKGLWFDSYLAEYLNIHVGDTLKLDVSGQTLKLKVEGLVNTPDHVYFVKDSTEIFPTHQNYGFIYMSADTFQDAMHVDVTYNKAYVDVDKKNNVSSVKKEIQKDFNFLSVTDRDNSFSYAGYQAEVEEGQTYAPVFTGLFLMIAILSVMSTMNRFVRQQRVQIGTLKALGFKNRKIYIHYIGFGFMISLIAAILGVLVGYFTIGQFFIDMEASYFEMPNIHKALL
;
A
#
# COMPACT_ATOMS: atom_id res chain seq x y z
N VAL A 1 -7.29 -0.84 17.39
CA VAL A 1 -8.23 0.27 17.59
C VAL A 1 -7.54 1.55 17.22
N ILE A 2 -8.15 2.31 16.31
CA ILE A 2 -7.65 3.60 15.80
C ILE A 2 -8.18 4.75 16.66
N LYS A 3 -9.47 4.71 16.96
CA LYS A 3 -10.15 5.70 17.82
C LYS A 3 -11.12 4.99 18.78
N GLY A 4 -11.38 5.58 19.91
CA GLY A 4 -12.31 5.08 20.90
C GLY A 4 -11.68 4.10 21.87
N GLU A 5 -12.52 3.23 22.44
CA GLU A 5 -12.10 2.30 23.47
C GLU A 5 -11.55 1.00 22.91
N LYS A 6 -10.59 0.42 23.62
CA LYS A 6 -10.06 -0.91 23.27
C LYS A 6 -11.15 -1.95 23.36
N TYR A 7 -11.10 -2.94 22.46
CA TYR A 7 -12.03 -4.08 22.52
C TYR A 7 -11.92 -4.79 23.88
N ALA A 8 -13.07 -5.08 24.45
CA ALA A 8 -13.17 -5.88 25.65
C ALA A 8 -14.41 -6.81 25.52
N SER A 9 -14.23 -8.08 25.84
CA SER A 9 -15.28 -9.11 25.71
C SER A 9 -16.51 -8.85 26.58
N ASN A 10 -16.35 -8.13 27.68
CA ASN A 10 -17.42 -7.78 28.61
C ASN A 10 -18.14 -6.47 28.29
N LYS A 11 -17.77 -5.77 27.22
CA LYS A 11 -18.42 -4.52 26.81
C LYS A 11 -19.54 -4.78 25.81
N LYS A 12 -20.69 -4.13 26.08
CA LYS A 12 -21.83 -4.09 25.14
C LYS A 12 -21.62 -2.93 24.18
N GLY A 13 -21.58 -3.25 22.88
CA GLY A 13 -21.36 -2.27 21.82
C GLY A 13 -20.69 -2.90 20.63
N LEU A 14 -20.29 -2.05 19.69
CA LEU A 14 -19.61 -2.51 18.50
C LEU A 14 -18.33 -1.68 18.23
N TRP A 15 -17.37 -2.32 17.61
CA TRP A 15 -16.20 -1.71 17.01
C TRP A 15 -16.35 -1.79 15.49
N PHE A 16 -16.33 -0.63 14.86
CA PHE A 16 -16.67 -0.47 13.46
C PHE A 16 -15.39 -0.28 12.63
N ASP A 17 -15.40 -0.77 11.40
CA ASP A 17 -14.33 -0.54 10.43
C ASP A 17 -14.08 0.96 10.23
N SER A 18 -12.82 1.39 10.35
CA SER A 18 -12.48 2.80 10.32
C SER A 18 -12.63 3.43 8.93
N TYR A 19 -12.40 2.70 7.85
CA TYR A 19 -12.52 3.21 6.48
C TYR A 19 -13.99 3.39 6.09
N LEU A 20 -14.82 2.38 6.37
CA LEU A 20 -16.27 2.51 6.12
C LEU A 20 -16.90 3.57 7.03
N ALA A 21 -16.42 3.72 8.27
CA ALA A 21 -16.86 4.75 9.19
C ALA A 21 -16.56 6.17 8.66
N GLU A 22 -15.39 6.39 8.09
CA GLU A 22 -15.02 7.66 7.47
C GLU A 22 -15.94 7.99 6.30
N TYR A 23 -16.20 7.03 5.41
CA TYR A 23 -17.09 7.22 4.28
C TYR A 23 -18.55 7.50 4.69
N LEU A 24 -19.07 6.77 5.68
CA LEU A 24 -20.44 6.93 6.19
C LEU A 24 -20.56 8.04 7.24
N ASN A 25 -19.47 8.74 7.57
CA ASN A 25 -19.41 9.77 8.60
C ASN A 25 -19.88 9.27 9.97
N ILE A 26 -19.48 8.05 10.34
CA ILE A 26 -19.80 7.41 11.62
C ILE A 26 -18.70 7.74 12.63
N HIS A 27 -19.11 8.13 13.85
CA HIS A 27 -18.20 8.51 14.91
C HIS A 27 -18.34 7.60 16.14
N VAL A 28 -17.30 7.53 16.93
CA VAL A 28 -17.34 6.89 18.25
C VAL A 28 -18.41 7.56 19.09
N GLY A 29 -19.30 6.76 19.67
CA GLY A 29 -20.44 7.23 20.45
C GLY A 29 -21.77 7.21 19.70
N ASP A 30 -21.76 7.12 18.37
CA ASP A 30 -22.99 7.01 17.58
C ASP A 30 -23.71 5.69 17.85
N THR A 31 -25.03 5.69 17.66
CA THR A 31 -25.83 4.48 17.78
C THR A 31 -26.28 4.03 16.39
N LEU A 32 -25.81 2.87 15.98
CA LEU A 32 -26.18 2.29 14.70
C LEU A 32 -27.36 1.33 14.83
N LYS A 33 -28.17 1.30 13.77
CA LYS A 33 -29.20 0.29 13.57
C LYS A 33 -28.69 -0.70 12.55
N LEU A 34 -28.43 -1.91 12.99
CA LEU A 34 -27.97 -3.01 12.14
C LEU A 34 -29.14 -3.95 11.89
N ASP A 35 -29.37 -4.33 10.66
CA ASP A 35 -30.30 -5.41 10.33
C ASP A 35 -29.46 -6.69 10.16
N VAL A 36 -29.71 -7.65 11.03
CA VAL A 36 -29.05 -8.95 10.99
C VAL A 36 -30.14 -10.02 10.87
N SER A 37 -30.23 -10.64 9.72
CA SER A 37 -31.22 -11.69 9.44
C SER A 37 -32.67 -11.28 9.76
N GLY A 38 -33.06 -10.03 9.50
CA GLY A 38 -34.38 -9.48 9.73
C GLY A 38 -34.63 -8.98 11.17
N GLN A 39 -33.62 -9.04 12.03
CA GLN A 39 -33.68 -8.44 13.37
C GLN A 39 -32.91 -7.15 13.41
N THR A 40 -33.53 -6.08 13.92
CA THR A 40 -32.87 -4.77 14.04
C THR A 40 -32.17 -4.65 15.39
N LEU A 41 -30.84 -4.58 15.38
CA LEU A 41 -30.02 -4.32 16.55
C LEU A 41 -29.67 -2.84 16.64
N LYS A 42 -29.78 -2.28 17.85
CA LYS A 42 -29.33 -0.90 18.13
C LYS A 42 -28.10 -0.99 19.02
N LEU A 43 -26.93 -0.71 18.46
CA LEU A 43 -25.67 -0.80 19.18
C LEU A 43 -24.88 0.50 19.07
N LYS A 44 -24.20 0.84 20.16
CA LYS A 44 -23.34 2.02 20.23
C LYS A 44 -21.96 1.69 19.67
N VAL A 45 -21.39 2.60 18.89
CA VAL A 45 -20.02 2.51 18.40
C VAL A 45 -19.06 2.86 19.54
N GLU A 46 -18.35 1.87 20.06
CA GLU A 46 -17.37 2.05 21.14
C GLU A 46 -15.98 2.37 20.62
N GLY A 47 -15.66 1.98 19.38
CA GLY A 47 -14.38 2.28 18.74
C GLY A 47 -14.40 2.07 17.24
N LEU A 48 -13.40 2.67 16.59
CA LEU A 48 -13.06 2.43 15.18
C LEU A 48 -11.81 1.55 15.12
N VAL A 49 -11.83 0.55 14.26
CA VAL A 49 -10.80 -0.49 14.22
C VAL A 49 -10.36 -0.80 12.80
N ASN A 50 -9.07 -1.14 12.67
CA ASN A 50 -8.53 -1.87 11.54
C ASN A 50 -7.95 -3.18 12.05
N THR A 51 -7.87 -4.17 11.20
CA THR A 51 -7.42 -5.50 11.60
C THR A 51 -6.44 -6.08 10.57
N PRO A 52 -5.42 -6.80 11.01
CA PRO A 52 -4.47 -7.45 10.10
C PRO A 52 -5.09 -8.49 9.17
N ASP A 53 -6.28 -8.98 9.50
CA ASP A 53 -6.99 -9.95 8.68
C ASP A 53 -7.65 -9.35 7.45
N HIS A 54 -7.87 -8.04 7.47
CA HIS A 54 -8.58 -7.31 6.44
C HIS A 54 -7.71 -6.21 5.81
N VAL A 55 -6.38 -6.41 5.78
CA VAL A 55 -5.45 -5.47 5.11
C VAL A 55 -5.79 -5.31 3.64
N TYR A 56 -6.09 -6.42 2.96
CA TYR A 56 -6.68 -6.44 1.62
C TYR A 56 -8.02 -7.15 1.71
N PHE A 57 -9.11 -6.39 1.66
CA PHE A 57 -10.43 -6.92 1.91
C PHE A 57 -11.39 -6.60 0.78
N VAL A 58 -11.80 -7.61 0.04
CA VAL A 58 -12.80 -7.55 -1.02
C VAL A 58 -14.09 -8.24 -0.56
N LYS A 59 -15.23 -7.75 -1.01
CA LYS A 59 -16.53 -8.28 -0.63
C LYS A 59 -16.70 -9.75 -1.02
N ASP A 60 -16.31 -10.07 -2.24
CA ASP A 60 -16.37 -11.42 -2.79
C ASP A 60 -15.37 -11.59 -3.94
N SER A 61 -15.30 -12.78 -4.51
CA SER A 61 -14.36 -13.13 -5.58
C SER A 61 -14.61 -12.44 -6.93
N THR A 62 -15.66 -11.66 -7.06
CA THR A 62 -15.96 -10.88 -8.28
C THR A 62 -15.32 -9.50 -8.28
N GLU A 63 -14.91 -9.02 -7.11
CA GLU A 63 -14.19 -7.76 -6.95
C GLU A 63 -12.68 -7.98 -6.97
N ILE A 64 -11.98 -7.22 -7.82
CA ILE A 64 -10.52 -7.25 -7.95
C ILE A 64 -9.88 -6.25 -6.99
N PHE A 65 -10.53 -5.11 -6.77
CA PHE A 65 -10.02 -4.05 -5.88
C PHE A 65 -10.95 -3.85 -4.69
N PRO A 66 -10.41 -3.59 -3.49
CA PRO A 66 -11.21 -3.25 -2.32
C PRO A 66 -12.03 -1.98 -2.54
N THR A 67 -13.29 -2.03 -2.16
CA THR A 67 -14.23 -0.89 -2.25
C THR A 67 -14.77 -0.59 -0.86
N HIS A 68 -13.95 0.03 -0.02
CA HIS A 68 -14.28 0.34 1.40
C HIS A 68 -15.56 1.19 1.59
N GLN A 69 -16.12 1.72 0.50
CA GLN A 69 -17.35 2.52 0.53
C GLN A 69 -18.63 1.66 0.62
N ASN A 70 -18.58 0.42 0.18
CA ASN A 70 -19.76 -0.42 0.01
C ASN A 70 -19.90 -1.50 1.07
N TYR A 71 -18.83 -1.88 1.74
CA TYR A 71 -18.80 -2.91 2.75
C TYR A 71 -17.61 -2.72 3.69
N GLY A 72 -17.72 -3.28 4.86
CA GLY A 72 -16.71 -3.28 5.89
C GLY A 72 -17.03 -4.34 6.92
N PHE A 73 -16.40 -4.29 8.06
CA PHE A 73 -16.58 -5.26 9.12
C PHE A 73 -16.92 -4.58 10.45
N ILE A 74 -17.56 -5.35 11.31
CA ILE A 74 -17.84 -4.94 12.68
C ILE A 74 -17.41 -6.05 13.63
N TYR A 75 -16.91 -5.65 14.79
CA TYR A 75 -16.65 -6.55 15.90
C TYR A 75 -17.57 -6.23 17.07
N MET A 76 -18.08 -7.26 17.70
CA MET A 76 -18.82 -7.17 18.95
C MET A 76 -18.45 -8.34 19.86
N SER A 77 -18.73 -8.24 21.14
CA SER A 77 -18.51 -9.37 22.03
C SER A 77 -19.50 -10.51 21.75
N ALA A 78 -19.07 -11.74 22.04
CA ALA A 78 -19.93 -12.92 21.92
C ALA A 78 -21.23 -12.73 22.73
N ASP A 79 -21.11 -12.23 23.96
CA ASP A 79 -22.26 -11.96 24.83
C ASP A 79 -23.22 -10.93 24.20
N THR A 80 -22.69 -9.86 23.60
CA THR A 80 -23.52 -8.87 22.92
C THR A 80 -24.27 -9.48 21.74
N PHE A 81 -23.62 -10.33 20.96
CA PHE A 81 -24.26 -11.02 19.83
C PHE A 81 -25.32 -12.01 20.30
N GLN A 82 -25.00 -12.81 21.31
CA GLN A 82 -25.91 -13.82 21.88
C GLN A 82 -27.14 -13.15 22.50
N ASP A 83 -26.94 -12.11 23.31
CA ASP A 83 -28.03 -11.34 23.91
C ASP A 83 -28.96 -10.71 22.85
N ALA A 84 -28.39 -10.23 21.76
CA ALA A 84 -29.12 -9.54 20.71
C ALA A 84 -29.84 -10.48 19.74
N MET A 85 -29.23 -11.62 19.40
CA MET A 85 -29.75 -12.56 18.41
C MET A 85 -30.49 -13.74 19.02
N HIS A 86 -30.38 -13.94 20.34
CA HIS A 86 -30.96 -15.09 21.07
C HIS A 86 -30.51 -16.44 20.52
N VAL A 87 -29.25 -16.53 20.07
CA VAL A 87 -28.65 -17.77 19.56
C VAL A 87 -27.32 -18.00 20.24
N ASP A 88 -26.94 -19.27 20.40
CA ASP A 88 -25.63 -19.62 20.91
C ASP A 88 -24.55 -19.28 19.90
N VAL A 89 -23.47 -18.65 20.38
CA VAL A 89 -22.32 -18.28 19.54
C VAL A 89 -21.51 -19.52 19.22
N THR A 90 -21.35 -19.81 17.93
CA THR A 90 -20.42 -20.83 17.44
C THR A 90 -19.19 -20.16 16.81
N TYR A 91 -18.01 -20.59 17.23
CA TYR A 91 -16.76 -20.08 16.68
C TYR A 91 -16.39 -20.86 15.42
N ASN A 92 -16.19 -20.15 14.32
CA ASN A 92 -15.81 -20.72 13.03
C ASN A 92 -14.35 -20.47 12.65
N LYS A 93 -13.64 -19.65 13.42
CA LYS A 93 -12.22 -19.29 13.17
C LYS A 93 -11.45 -19.20 14.49
N ALA A 94 -10.27 -19.77 14.50
CA ALA A 94 -9.34 -19.66 15.61
C ALA A 94 -7.99 -19.13 15.12
N TYR A 95 -7.40 -18.24 15.90
CA TYR A 95 -6.06 -17.73 15.67
C TYR A 95 -5.09 -18.39 16.64
N VAL A 96 -3.99 -18.91 16.09
CA VAL A 96 -2.93 -19.54 16.88
C VAL A 96 -1.67 -18.71 16.69
N ASP A 97 -1.18 -18.15 17.79
CA ASP A 97 0.11 -17.47 17.81
C ASP A 97 1.22 -18.50 18.07
N VAL A 98 2.31 -18.38 17.32
CA VAL A 98 3.45 -19.30 17.38
C VAL A 98 4.71 -18.52 17.70
N ASP A 99 5.32 -18.80 18.84
CA ASP A 99 6.48 -18.07 19.38
C ASP A 99 7.68 -17.96 18.42
N LYS A 100 7.84 -18.90 17.48
CA LYS A 100 8.93 -18.91 16.51
C LYS A 100 8.43 -19.22 15.10
N LYS A 101 8.81 -18.39 14.15
CA LYS A 101 8.44 -18.56 12.72
C LYS A 101 8.78 -19.97 12.18
N ASN A 102 9.88 -20.57 12.64
CA ASN A 102 10.31 -21.91 12.21
C ASN A 102 9.39 -23.05 12.67
N ASN A 103 8.51 -22.79 13.63
CA ASN A 103 7.59 -23.79 14.18
C ASN A 103 6.22 -23.77 13.51
N VAL A 104 5.92 -22.77 12.67
CA VAL A 104 4.59 -22.61 12.04
C VAL A 104 4.21 -23.85 11.25
N SER A 105 5.11 -24.37 10.40
CA SER A 105 4.82 -25.55 9.56
C SER A 105 4.61 -26.83 10.37
N SER A 106 5.29 -27.00 11.50
CA SER A 106 5.10 -28.16 12.39
C SER A 106 3.78 -28.07 13.14
N VAL A 107 3.48 -26.90 13.71
CA VAL A 107 2.22 -26.62 14.41
C VAL A 107 1.04 -26.79 13.45
N LYS A 108 1.14 -26.27 12.23
CA LYS A 108 0.12 -26.44 11.19
C LYS A 108 -0.18 -27.91 10.89
N LYS A 109 0.87 -28.75 10.74
CA LYS A 109 0.71 -30.20 10.50
C LYS A 109 0.06 -30.91 11.70
N GLU A 110 0.44 -30.53 12.93
CA GLU A 110 -0.11 -31.11 14.15
C GLU A 110 -1.60 -30.77 14.28
N ILE A 111 -1.97 -29.49 14.09
CA ILE A 111 -3.36 -29.05 14.11
C ILE A 111 -4.17 -29.78 13.04
N GLN A 112 -3.65 -29.93 11.82
CA GLN A 112 -4.34 -30.64 10.74
C GLN A 112 -4.54 -32.13 11.02
N LYS A 113 -3.64 -32.73 11.79
CA LYS A 113 -3.73 -34.14 12.17
C LYS A 113 -4.76 -34.38 13.28
N ASP A 114 -4.82 -33.49 14.26
CA ASP A 114 -5.60 -33.69 15.48
C ASP A 114 -7.02 -33.16 15.37
N PHE A 115 -7.25 -32.25 14.44
CA PHE A 115 -8.56 -31.61 14.24
C PHE A 115 -9.00 -31.65 12.77
N ASN A 116 -10.29 -31.87 12.56
CA ASN A 116 -10.88 -31.86 11.22
C ASN A 116 -11.36 -30.45 10.84
N PHE A 117 -10.42 -29.55 10.49
CA PHE A 117 -10.74 -28.23 10.02
C PHE A 117 -10.95 -28.18 8.50
N LEU A 118 -11.82 -27.29 8.03
CA LEU A 118 -11.99 -27.01 6.60
C LEU A 118 -10.71 -26.44 5.97
N SER A 119 -10.00 -25.57 6.70
CA SER A 119 -8.78 -24.95 6.24
C SER A 119 -7.89 -24.58 7.43
N VAL A 120 -6.59 -24.81 7.29
CA VAL A 120 -5.56 -24.30 8.21
C VAL A 120 -4.56 -23.51 7.38
N THR A 121 -4.57 -22.19 7.55
CA THR A 121 -3.76 -21.27 6.76
C THR A 121 -2.78 -20.53 7.67
N ASP A 122 -1.55 -20.42 7.30
CA ASP A 122 -0.57 -19.54 7.94
C ASP A 122 -0.69 -18.11 7.42
N ARG A 123 -0.08 -17.16 8.11
CA ARG A 123 -0.17 -15.72 7.77
C ARG A 123 0.26 -15.47 6.33
N ASP A 124 1.38 -16.06 5.91
CA ASP A 124 1.98 -15.81 4.60
C ASP A 124 1.09 -16.31 3.43
N ASN A 125 0.22 -17.28 3.69
CA ASN A 125 -0.78 -17.81 2.76
C ASN A 125 -2.20 -17.33 3.02
N SER A 126 -2.40 -16.40 3.97
CA SER A 126 -3.72 -15.78 4.16
C SER A 126 -4.04 -14.87 2.97
N PHE A 127 -5.29 -14.87 2.53
CA PHE A 127 -5.73 -14.10 1.35
C PHE A 127 -5.32 -12.62 1.45
N SER A 128 -5.55 -12.01 2.60
CA SER A 128 -5.24 -10.61 2.85
C SER A 128 -3.75 -10.29 2.79
N TYR A 129 -2.92 -11.13 3.43
CA TYR A 129 -1.47 -10.92 3.42
C TYR A 129 -0.84 -11.29 2.07
N ALA A 130 -1.29 -12.37 1.46
CA ALA A 130 -0.81 -12.79 0.14
C ALA A 130 -1.15 -11.75 -0.95
N GLY A 131 -2.33 -11.12 -0.88
CA GLY A 131 -2.71 -10.02 -1.77
C GLY A 131 -1.77 -8.82 -1.63
N TYR A 132 -1.50 -8.40 -0.41
CA TYR A 132 -0.54 -7.31 -0.15
C TYR A 132 0.89 -7.67 -0.62
N GLN A 133 1.33 -8.89 -0.34
CA GLN A 133 2.67 -9.34 -0.74
C GLN A 133 2.82 -9.41 -2.26
N ALA A 134 1.79 -9.87 -2.96
CA ALA A 134 1.77 -9.91 -4.42
C ALA A 134 1.92 -8.51 -5.04
N GLU A 135 1.24 -7.50 -4.49
CA GLU A 135 1.35 -6.11 -4.93
C GLU A 135 2.76 -5.55 -4.73
N VAL A 136 3.36 -5.82 -3.58
CA VAL A 136 4.76 -5.42 -3.30
C VAL A 136 5.74 -6.09 -4.27
N GLU A 137 5.60 -7.38 -4.55
CA GLU A 137 6.44 -8.12 -5.48
C GLU A 137 6.27 -7.63 -6.92
N GLU A 138 5.04 -7.30 -7.32
CA GLU A 138 4.73 -6.73 -8.61
C GLU A 138 5.41 -5.38 -8.79
N GLY A 139 5.29 -4.48 -7.81
CA GLY A 139 5.98 -3.19 -7.80
C GLY A 139 7.49 -3.32 -7.90
N GLN A 140 8.10 -4.24 -7.13
CA GLN A 140 9.53 -4.51 -7.18
C GLN A 140 9.98 -5.07 -8.54
N THR A 141 9.14 -5.80 -9.23
CA THR A 141 9.44 -6.38 -10.54
C THR A 141 9.35 -5.34 -11.64
N TYR A 142 8.31 -4.51 -11.65
CA TYR A 142 8.08 -3.55 -12.72
C TYR A 142 8.89 -2.26 -12.58
N ALA A 143 9.17 -1.80 -11.37
CA ALA A 143 9.90 -0.55 -11.15
C ALA A 143 11.25 -0.48 -11.88
N PRO A 144 12.15 -1.48 -11.82
CA PRO A 144 13.42 -1.43 -12.54
C PRO A 144 13.25 -1.50 -14.06
N VAL A 145 12.23 -2.21 -14.56
CA VAL A 145 11.94 -2.31 -16.01
C VAL A 145 11.53 -0.95 -16.56
N PHE A 146 10.58 -0.28 -15.93
CA PHE A 146 10.16 1.06 -16.34
C PHE A 146 11.27 2.08 -16.19
N THR A 147 12.03 2.03 -15.08
CA THR A 147 13.18 2.90 -14.86
C THR A 147 14.22 2.73 -15.96
N GLY A 148 14.53 1.50 -16.34
CA GLY A 148 15.45 1.21 -17.44
C GLY A 148 14.99 1.74 -18.79
N LEU A 149 13.70 1.58 -19.09
CA LEU A 149 13.07 2.09 -20.31
C LEU A 149 13.16 3.64 -20.37
N PHE A 150 12.75 4.32 -19.31
CA PHE A 150 12.81 5.79 -19.25
C PHE A 150 14.23 6.31 -19.30
N LEU A 151 15.18 5.63 -18.65
CA LEU A 151 16.60 5.98 -18.71
C LEU A 151 17.13 5.87 -20.14
N MET A 152 16.78 4.82 -20.87
CA MET A 152 17.15 4.64 -22.28
C MET A 152 16.61 5.79 -23.13
N ILE A 153 15.34 6.14 -22.99
CA ILE A 153 14.70 7.25 -23.71
C ILE A 153 15.42 8.58 -23.37
N ALA A 154 15.75 8.81 -22.10
CA ALA A 154 16.46 10.00 -21.66
C ALA A 154 17.86 10.10 -22.29
N ILE A 155 18.62 8.99 -22.31
CA ILE A 155 19.94 8.95 -22.94
C ILE A 155 19.86 9.29 -24.43
N LEU A 156 18.93 8.68 -25.16
CA LEU A 156 18.74 8.94 -26.59
C LEU A 156 18.34 10.40 -26.84
N SER A 157 17.47 10.97 -26.01
CA SER A 157 17.03 12.35 -26.09
C SER A 157 18.17 13.34 -25.85
N VAL A 158 18.99 13.09 -24.82
CA VAL A 158 20.18 13.92 -24.51
C VAL A 158 21.19 13.81 -25.63
N MET A 159 21.46 12.60 -26.13
CA MET A 159 22.38 12.39 -27.26
C MET A 159 21.94 13.15 -28.52
N SER A 160 20.67 13.07 -28.87
CA SER A 160 20.10 13.78 -30.04
C SER A 160 20.22 15.28 -29.88
N THR A 161 19.85 15.80 -28.71
CA THR A 161 19.88 17.24 -28.40
C THR A 161 21.30 17.77 -28.41
N MET A 162 22.25 17.05 -27.78
CA MET A 162 23.65 17.46 -27.77
C MET A 162 24.29 17.42 -29.16
N ASN A 163 24.01 16.43 -29.98
CA ASN A 163 24.47 16.38 -31.37
C ASN A 163 23.98 17.59 -32.16
N ARG A 164 22.71 17.96 -32.02
CA ARG A 164 22.15 19.14 -32.66
C ARG A 164 22.81 20.43 -32.14
N PHE A 165 22.99 20.55 -30.83
CA PHE A 165 23.63 21.69 -30.19
C PHE A 165 25.07 21.88 -30.67
N VAL A 166 25.89 20.84 -30.67
CA VAL A 166 27.27 20.90 -31.14
C VAL A 166 27.34 21.28 -32.64
N ARG A 167 26.43 20.76 -33.46
CA ARG A 167 26.36 21.15 -34.89
C ARG A 167 26.04 22.63 -35.07
N GLN A 168 25.17 23.21 -34.28
CA GLN A 168 24.86 24.65 -34.32
C GLN A 168 26.02 25.52 -33.88
N GLN A 169 26.87 25.03 -32.97
CA GLN A 169 28.07 25.73 -32.47
C GLN A 169 29.32 25.54 -33.33
N ARG A 170 29.19 24.99 -34.54
CA ARG A 170 30.29 24.59 -35.39
C ARG A 170 31.26 25.75 -35.74
N VAL A 171 30.71 26.94 -35.99
CA VAL A 171 31.48 28.14 -36.30
C VAL A 171 32.30 28.58 -35.07
N GLN A 172 31.70 28.63 -33.91
CA GLN A 172 32.38 28.99 -32.67
C GLN A 172 33.51 27.98 -32.31
N ILE A 173 33.25 26.69 -32.48
CA ILE A 173 34.25 25.65 -32.29
C ILE A 173 35.43 25.84 -33.27
N GLY A 174 35.12 26.17 -34.51
CA GLY A 174 36.14 26.48 -35.53
C GLY A 174 37.02 27.68 -35.15
N THR A 175 36.39 28.78 -34.70
CA THR A 175 37.10 29.99 -34.24
C THR A 175 37.98 29.69 -33.03
N LEU A 176 37.51 28.95 -32.05
CA LEU A 176 38.31 28.54 -30.88
C LEU A 176 39.54 27.70 -31.29
N LYS A 177 39.37 26.80 -32.25
CA LYS A 177 40.49 26.01 -32.81
C LYS A 177 41.49 26.87 -33.53
N ALA A 178 41.04 27.83 -34.32
CA ALA A 178 41.93 28.77 -35.01
C ALA A 178 42.75 29.65 -34.05
N LEU A 179 42.16 29.96 -32.88
CA LEU A 179 42.85 30.67 -31.78
C LEU A 179 43.79 29.78 -30.95
N GLY A 180 43.97 28.51 -31.34
CA GLY A 180 44.91 27.58 -30.70
C GLY A 180 44.40 26.84 -29.47
N PHE A 181 43.09 26.87 -29.20
CA PHE A 181 42.52 26.08 -28.10
C PHE A 181 42.64 24.58 -28.36
N LYS A 182 43.14 23.84 -27.37
CA LYS A 182 43.26 22.37 -27.45
C LYS A 182 41.88 21.71 -27.50
N ASN A 183 41.72 20.72 -28.37
CA ASN A 183 40.47 19.97 -28.52
C ASN A 183 39.91 19.47 -27.17
N ARG A 184 40.79 19.01 -26.26
CA ARG A 184 40.39 18.55 -24.92
C ARG A 184 39.62 19.60 -24.11
N LYS A 185 40.03 20.88 -24.17
CA LYS A 185 39.35 21.97 -23.46
C LYS A 185 37.97 22.22 -24.05
N ILE A 186 37.84 22.15 -25.37
CA ILE A 186 36.55 22.30 -26.07
C ILE A 186 35.62 21.16 -25.70
N TYR A 187 36.06 19.89 -25.73
CA TYR A 187 35.25 18.75 -25.33
C TYR A 187 34.80 18.83 -23.90
N ILE A 188 35.68 19.15 -22.96
CA ILE A 188 35.30 19.27 -21.52
C ILE A 188 34.26 20.35 -21.33
N HIS A 189 34.31 21.46 -22.07
CA HIS A 189 33.31 22.51 -21.98
C HIS A 189 31.90 22.01 -22.39
N TYR A 190 31.76 21.36 -23.55
CA TYR A 190 30.49 20.88 -24.05
C TYR A 190 29.95 19.68 -23.26
N ILE A 191 30.83 18.77 -22.83
CA ILE A 191 30.44 17.67 -21.95
C ILE A 191 30.01 18.21 -20.59
N GLY A 192 30.73 19.17 -20.02
CA GLY A 192 30.37 19.81 -18.75
C GLY A 192 29.04 20.53 -18.82
N PHE A 193 28.72 21.19 -19.93
CA PHE A 193 27.42 21.81 -20.15
C PHE A 193 26.29 20.76 -20.16
N GLY A 194 26.44 19.66 -20.90
CA GLY A 194 25.47 18.57 -20.91
C GLY A 194 25.29 17.92 -19.54
N PHE A 195 26.41 17.72 -18.83
CA PHE A 195 26.38 17.16 -17.46
C PHE A 195 25.63 18.07 -16.48
N MET A 196 25.90 19.38 -16.52
CA MET A 196 25.20 20.34 -15.62
C MET A 196 23.68 20.38 -15.87
N ILE A 197 23.27 20.38 -17.14
CA ILE A 197 21.82 20.32 -17.47
C ILE A 197 21.20 19.02 -16.95
N SER A 198 21.86 17.90 -17.18
CA SER A 198 21.37 16.60 -16.72
C SER A 198 21.30 16.51 -15.20
N LEU A 199 22.28 17.09 -14.50
CA LEU A 199 22.29 17.13 -13.03
C LEU A 199 21.12 17.97 -12.47
N ILE A 200 20.92 19.16 -13.04
CA ILE A 200 19.78 20.01 -12.64
C ILE A 200 18.44 19.29 -12.90
N ALA A 201 18.30 18.70 -14.08
CA ALA A 201 17.10 17.96 -14.44
C ALA A 201 16.85 16.75 -13.50
N ALA A 202 17.92 16.04 -13.11
CA ALA A 202 17.83 14.93 -12.18
C ALA A 202 17.36 15.39 -10.78
N ILE A 203 17.93 16.48 -10.26
CA ILE A 203 17.52 17.05 -8.97
C ILE A 203 16.06 17.48 -9.01
N LEU A 204 15.67 18.22 -10.05
CA LEU A 204 14.27 18.64 -10.22
C LEU A 204 13.32 17.43 -10.37
N GLY A 205 13.73 16.41 -11.13
CA GLY A 205 12.95 15.19 -11.31
C GLY A 205 12.71 14.45 -10.01
N VAL A 206 13.74 14.31 -9.16
CA VAL A 206 13.60 13.69 -7.83
C VAL A 206 12.67 14.52 -6.95
N LEU A 207 12.83 15.84 -6.91
CA LEU A 207 11.99 16.70 -6.09
C LEU A 207 10.52 16.64 -6.53
N VAL A 208 10.26 16.81 -7.83
CA VAL A 208 8.89 16.72 -8.36
C VAL A 208 8.32 15.31 -8.16
N GLY A 209 9.09 14.27 -8.47
CA GLY A 209 8.66 12.89 -8.29
C GLY A 209 8.26 12.59 -6.84
N TYR A 210 9.10 12.99 -5.89
CA TYR A 210 8.83 12.75 -4.47
C TYR A 210 7.63 13.54 -3.93
N PHE A 211 7.58 14.86 -4.20
CA PHE A 211 6.56 15.73 -3.59
C PHE A 211 5.19 15.70 -4.29
N THR A 212 5.12 15.21 -5.51
CA THR A 212 3.86 15.16 -6.26
C THR A 212 3.45 13.73 -6.59
N ILE A 213 4.12 13.11 -7.57
CA ILE A 213 3.76 11.81 -8.10
C ILE A 213 3.89 10.72 -7.04
N GLY A 214 4.98 10.73 -6.26
CA GLY A 214 5.20 9.76 -5.20
C GLY A 214 4.13 9.82 -4.11
N GLN A 215 3.74 11.03 -3.69
CA GLN A 215 2.66 11.19 -2.70
C GLN A 215 1.31 10.71 -3.24
N PHE A 216 1.00 11.05 -4.49
CA PHE A 216 -0.23 10.60 -5.14
C PHE A 216 -0.32 9.06 -5.21
N PHE A 217 0.76 8.37 -5.60
CA PHE A 217 0.78 6.92 -5.64
C PHE A 217 0.68 6.30 -4.24
N ILE A 218 1.37 6.85 -3.23
CA ILE A 218 1.26 6.37 -1.85
C ILE A 218 -0.17 6.52 -1.34
N ASP A 219 -0.82 7.64 -1.59
CA ASP A 219 -2.20 7.88 -1.14
C ASP A 219 -3.20 6.98 -1.90
N MET A 220 -2.95 6.70 -3.18
CA MET A 220 -3.73 5.76 -3.98
C MET A 220 -3.59 4.34 -3.44
N GLU A 221 -2.37 3.84 -3.25
CA GLU A 221 -2.11 2.51 -2.67
C GLU A 221 -2.69 2.38 -1.25
N ALA A 222 -2.52 3.43 -0.44
CA ALA A 222 -3.10 3.47 0.90
C ALA A 222 -4.63 3.33 0.92
N SER A 223 -5.30 3.65 -0.18
CA SER A 223 -6.75 3.49 -0.29
C SER A 223 -7.19 2.05 -0.54
N TYR A 224 -6.29 1.18 -0.99
CA TYR A 224 -6.57 -0.24 -1.23
C TYR A 224 -6.24 -1.13 -0.03
N PHE A 225 -5.38 -0.64 0.88
CA PHE A 225 -4.91 -1.43 2.02
C PHE A 225 -5.28 -0.77 3.34
N GLU A 226 -5.99 -1.49 4.19
CA GLU A 226 -6.36 -1.03 5.53
C GLU A 226 -5.18 -1.12 6.51
N MET A 227 -4.23 -0.20 6.38
CA MET A 227 -3.08 -0.13 7.28
C MET A 227 -3.19 1.04 8.26
N PRO A 228 -3.04 0.81 9.57
CA PRO A 228 -3.22 1.85 10.58
C PRO A 228 -2.16 2.96 10.54
N ASN A 229 -0.96 2.66 10.05
CA ASN A 229 0.15 3.60 10.01
C ASN A 229 1.03 3.36 8.78
N ILE A 230 0.76 4.07 7.70
CA ILE A 230 1.66 4.08 6.55
C ILE A 230 2.71 5.17 6.79
N HIS A 231 3.94 4.74 7.11
CA HIS A 231 5.06 5.67 7.23
C HIS A 231 5.62 5.98 5.84
N LYS A 232 5.48 7.24 5.42
CA LYS A 232 6.09 7.76 4.19
C LYS A 232 7.60 7.93 4.44
N ALA A 233 8.41 6.94 4.07
CA ALA A 233 9.86 7.02 4.17
C ALA A 233 10.46 7.50 2.85
N LEU A 234 11.51 8.35 2.95
CA LEU A 234 12.45 8.55 1.84
C LEU A 234 13.27 7.25 1.70
N LEU A 235 13.14 6.58 0.58
CA LEU A 235 13.97 5.45 0.18
C LEU A 235 15.31 5.95 -0.36
#